data_87b9da87ad60fb2b51bd0614239db7bd
#
_entry.id   87b9da87ad60fb2b51bd0614239db7bd
#
_cell.length_a   1.000
_cell.length_b   1.000
_cell.length_c   1.000
_cell.angle_alpha   90.00
_cell.angle_beta   90.00
_cell.angle_gamma   90.00
#
_symmetry.space_group_name_H-M   'P 1'
#
loop_
_entity.id
_entity.type
_entity.pdbx_description
1 polymer ?
#
loop_
_entity_poly.entity_id
_entity_poly.type
_entity_poly.pdbx_seq_one_letter_code
_entity_poly.pdbx_strand_id
1 'polypeptide(L)'
;MKIMLLAIRRETVHRKRWTFYALFGEERRDMMEKMLKKPDYAKEILAIMHGSFSKEEMLDRIADYHENDIAEAFELLSESERKSWYQMFGPEQIAEIFSYIDDPDSYLKELPLDEAAKVLSFMDSDDAVDTLDEMDHSTQEKLVGLLDEESGHDIKMILSYEDDEMGSKMTTNFIVIHNNLTIRQAMRELVQQAGENDNISTVYVLDENDRSYGAMDLKDLIVASQEDNLGDII
;
A
#
# COMPACT_ATOMS: atom_id res chain seq x y z
N MET A 1 8.03 -36.13 -10.02
CA MET A 1 9.24 -35.36 -10.34
C MET A 1 9.07 -33.99 -9.68
N LYS A 2 9.65 -33.79 -8.49
CA LYS A 2 9.47 -32.57 -7.70
C LYS A 2 10.33 -31.45 -8.28
N ILE A 3 9.70 -30.37 -8.70
CA ILE A 3 10.35 -29.16 -9.18
C ILE A 3 10.95 -28.45 -7.95
N MET A 4 12.27 -28.35 -7.95
CA MET A 4 13.03 -27.65 -6.94
C MET A 4 13.02 -26.15 -7.29
N LEU A 5 12.12 -25.37 -6.69
CA LEU A 5 12.14 -23.91 -6.75
C LEU A 5 13.15 -23.40 -5.72
N LEU A 6 14.35 -23.08 -6.17
CA LEU A 6 15.36 -22.39 -5.35
C LEU A 6 15.22 -20.88 -5.52
N ALA A 7 14.97 -20.22 -4.41
CA ALA A 7 15.01 -18.78 -4.31
C ALA A 7 16.38 -18.23 -4.74
N ILE A 8 16.43 -17.46 -5.80
CA ILE A 8 17.65 -16.84 -6.34
C ILE A 8 17.70 -15.40 -5.82
N ARG A 9 18.65 -15.10 -4.93
CA ARG A 9 18.96 -13.74 -4.50
C ARG A 9 19.32 -12.84 -5.70
N ARG A 10 18.85 -11.61 -5.69
CA ARG A 10 18.90 -10.62 -6.79
C ARG A 10 20.28 -10.38 -7.44
N GLU A 11 21.38 -10.57 -6.75
CA GLU A 11 22.73 -10.23 -7.27
C GLU A 11 23.36 -11.27 -8.21
N THR A 12 22.79 -12.48 -8.35
CA THR A 12 23.35 -13.53 -9.19
C THR A 12 22.63 -13.73 -10.52
N VAL A 13 21.58 -12.97 -10.80
CA VAL A 13 20.69 -13.18 -11.95
C VAL A 13 21.39 -12.95 -13.30
N HIS A 14 22.24 -11.94 -13.40
CA HIS A 14 22.89 -11.62 -14.70
C HIS A 14 23.93 -12.65 -15.15
N ARG A 15 24.71 -13.23 -14.26
CA ARG A 15 25.76 -14.21 -14.61
C ARG A 15 25.22 -15.60 -14.90
N LYS A 16 24.17 -16.03 -14.19
CA LYS A 16 23.53 -17.35 -14.39
C LYS A 16 22.58 -17.36 -15.62
N ARG A 17 22.09 -16.23 -16.03
CA ARG A 17 21.24 -16.07 -17.22
C ARG A 17 21.98 -16.50 -18.49
N TRP A 18 23.24 -16.11 -18.67
CA TRP A 18 24.06 -16.50 -19.80
C TRP A 18 24.41 -18.00 -19.85
N THR A 19 24.64 -18.63 -18.73
CA THR A 19 24.98 -20.08 -18.67
C THR A 19 23.75 -20.93 -18.97
N PHE A 20 22.56 -20.48 -18.59
CA PHE A 20 21.31 -21.17 -18.86
C PHE A 20 20.87 -21.03 -20.34
N TYR A 21 21.12 -19.88 -20.94
CA TYR A 21 20.83 -19.63 -22.37
C TYR A 21 21.72 -20.43 -23.32
N ALA A 22 22.91 -20.84 -22.92
CA ALA A 22 23.79 -21.65 -23.74
C ALA A 22 23.38 -23.13 -23.83
N LEU A 23 22.52 -23.59 -22.93
CA LEU A 23 22.09 -25.00 -22.82
C LEU A 23 20.79 -25.32 -23.60
N PHE A 24 20.03 -24.32 -24.03
CA PHE A 24 18.75 -24.52 -24.69
C PHE A 24 18.69 -23.72 -26.01
N GLY A 25 18.32 -24.40 -27.12
CA GLY A 25 18.24 -23.82 -28.46
C GLY A 25 17.25 -22.64 -28.56
N GLU A 26 17.34 -21.86 -29.65
CA GLU A 26 16.60 -20.61 -29.87
C GLU A 26 15.08 -20.71 -29.70
N GLU A 27 14.45 -21.79 -30.12
CA GLU A 27 12.99 -21.99 -29.97
C GLU A 27 12.52 -22.09 -28.50
N ARG A 28 13.36 -22.66 -27.63
CA ARG A 28 13.05 -22.74 -26.19
C ARG A 28 13.37 -21.43 -25.47
N ARG A 29 14.22 -20.62 -26.04
CA ARG A 29 14.54 -19.26 -25.56
C ARG A 29 13.33 -18.35 -25.71
N ASP A 30 12.72 -18.31 -26.89
CA ASP A 30 11.51 -17.55 -27.19
C ASP A 30 10.31 -17.98 -26.34
N MET A 31 10.16 -19.29 -26.11
CA MET A 31 9.08 -19.80 -25.27
C MET A 31 9.29 -19.42 -23.80
N MET A 32 10.53 -19.43 -23.32
CA MET A 32 10.85 -19.06 -21.94
C MET A 32 10.83 -17.55 -21.72
N GLU A 33 11.23 -16.74 -22.72
CA GLU A 33 11.04 -15.28 -22.68
C GLU A 33 9.54 -14.90 -22.65
N LYS A 34 8.71 -15.60 -23.42
CA LYS A 34 7.25 -15.43 -23.35
C LYS A 34 6.66 -15.86 -22.01
N MET A 35 7.19 -16.93 -21.40
CA MET A 35 6.75 -17.40 -20.07
C MET A 35 7.28 -16.54 -18.90
N LEU A 36 8.40 -15.83 -19.11
CA LEU A 36 9.02 -14.94 -18.11
C LEU A 36 8.61 -13.46 -18.31
N LYS A 37 7.95 -13.14 -19.41
CA LYS A 37 7.44 -11.80 -19.63
C LYS A 37 6.25 -11.60 -18.70
N LYS A 38 6.43 -10.74 -17.68
CA LYS A 38 5.32 -10.30 -16.82
C LYS A 38 4.21 -9.79 -17.77
N PRO A 39 2.95 -10.21 -17.62
CA PRO A 39 1.84 -9.61 -18.36
C PRO A 39 1.89 -8.09 -18.18
N ASP A 40 1.52 -7.37 -19.21
CA ASP A 40 1.43 -5.92 -19.17
C ASP A 40 0.01 -5.57 -18.70
N TYR A 41 -0.19 -5.69 -17.37
CA TYR A 41 -1.50 -5.48 -16.78
C TYR A 41 -2.00 -4.05 -16.95
N ALA A 42 -1.11 -3.06 -16.96
CA ALA A 42 -1.48 -1.68 -17.24
C ALA A 42 -2.19 -1.54 -18.60
N LYS A 43 -1.67 -2.22 -19.64
CA LYS A 43 -2.36 -2.23 -20.95
C LYS A 43 -3.68 -2.99 -20.95
N GLU A 44 -3.79 -4.06 -20.18
CA GLU A 44 -5.06 -4.81 -20.05
C GLU A 44 -6.11 -3.94 -19.38
N ILE A 45 -5.75 -3.22 -18.29
CA ILE A 45 -6.61 -2.28 -17.58
C ILE A 45 -7.04 -1.14 -18.50
N LEU A 46 -6.10 -0.54 -19.25
CA LEU A 46 -6.43 0.49 -20.25
C LEU A 46 -7.40 -0.02 -21.33
N ALA A 47 -7.24 -1.27 -21.76
CA ALA A 47 -8.16 -1.88 -22.73
C ALA A 47 -9.57 -2.08 -22.15
N ILE A 48 -9.68 -2.41 -20.85
CA ILE A 48 -10.97 -2.45 -20.14
C ILE A 48 -11.60 -1.05 -20.10
N MET A 49 -10.83 -0.03 -19.75
CA MET A 49 -11.28 1.36 -19.65
C MET A 49 -11.76 1.94 -21.00
N HIS A 50 -11.07 1.62 -22.07
CA HIS A 50 -11.45 2.03 -23.44
C HIS A 50 -12.51 1.12 -24.06
N GLY A 51 -12.92 0.06 -23.35
CA GLY A 51 -13.95 -0.87 -23.79
C GLY A 51 -15.37 -0.29 -23.70
N SER A 52 -16.32 -1.00 -24.30
CA SER A 52 -17.74 -0.62 -24.24
C SER A 52 -18.45 -1.34 -23.08
N PHE A 53 -17.97 -1.16 -21.87
CA PHE A 53 -18.52 -1.75 -20.64
C PHE A 53 -19.33 -0.71 -19.87
N SER A 54 -20.28 -1.16 -19.03
CA SER A 54 -20.89 -0.30 -18.01
C SER A 54 -19.88 0.02 -16.91
N LYS A 55 -20.14 1.07 -16.11
CA LYS A 55 -19.32 1.44 -14.96
C LYS A 55 -19.11 0.26 -14.01
N GLU A 56 -20.19 -0.46 -13.69
CA GLU A 56 -20.17 -1.62 -12.79
C GLU A 56 -19.32 -2.76 -13.34
N GLU A 57 -19.47 -3.06 -14.66
CA GLU A 57 -18.65 -4.09 -15.32
C GLU A 57 -17.15 -3.72 -15.39
N MET A 58 -16.83 -2.41 -15.55
CA MET A 58 -15.44 -1.97 -15.51
C MET A 58 -14.83 -2.15 -14.12
N LEU A 59 -15.51 -1.69 -13.08
CA LEU A 59 -15.06 -1.83 -11.69
C LEU A 59 -14.85 -3.30 -11.31
N ASP A 60 -15.82 -4.17 -11.65
CA ASP A 60 -15.74 -5.61 -11.38
C ASP A 60 -14.53 -6.28 -12.05
N ARG A 61 -14.22 -5.85 -13.28
CA ARG A 61 -13.05 -6.36 -14.02
C ARG A 61 -11.72 -5.81 -13.53
N ILE A 62 -11.69 -4.56 -13.07
CA ILE A 62 -10.49 -3.90 -12.56
C ILE A 62 -10.16 -4.41 -11.15
N ALA A 63 -11.15 -4.78 -10.35
CA ALA A 63 -10.96 -5.34 -9.02
C ALA A 63 -10.18 -6.68 -8.97
N ASP A 64 -10.00 -7.35 -10.12
CA ASP A 64 -9.15 -8.54 -10.23
C ASP A 64 -7.63 -8.20 -10.32
N TYR A 65 -7.27 -6.93 -10.51
CA TYR A 65 -5.88 -6.47 -10.62
C TYR A 65 -5.39 -5.90 -9.29
N HIS A 66 -4.08 -5.98 -9.07
CA HIS A 66 -3.44 -5.37 -7.91
C HIS A 66 -3.39 -3.84 -8.08
N GLU A 67 -3.50 -3.10 -6.99
CA GLU A 67 -3.53 -1.64 -6.93
C GLU A 67 -2.31 -1.02 -7.62
N ASN A 68 -1.13 -1.62 -7.48
CA ASN A 68 0.07 -1.21 -8.20
C ASN A 68 -0.07 -1.29 -9.74
N ASP A 69 -0.73 -2.32 -10.27
CA ASP A 69 -0.95 -2.45 -11.72
C ASP A 69 -2.01 -1.43 -12.19
N ILE A 70 -2.97 -1.08 -11.32
CA ILE A 70 -3.96 -0.03 -11.54
C ILE A 70 -3.29 1.35 -11.53
N ALA A 71 -2.37 1.61 -10.60
CA ALA A 71 -1.58 2.84 -10.54
C ALA A 71 -0.70 3.02 -11.79
N GLU A 72 0.01 1.96 -12.25
CA GLU A 72 0.75 1.97 -13.51
C GLU A 72 -0.16 2.34 -14.70
N ALA A 73 -1.41 1.86 -14.73
CA ALA A 73 -2.37 2.21 -15.78
C ALA A 73 -2.87 3.65 -15.65
N PHE A 74 -3.12 4.11 -14.41
CA PHE A 74 -3.59 5.45 -14.11
C PHE A 74 -2.59 6.53 -14.57
N GLU A 75 -1.29 6.35 -14.35
CA GLU A 75 -0.24 7.25 -14.81
C GLU A 75 -0.17 7.39 -16.34
N LEU A 76 -0.60 6.38 -17.08
CA LEU A 76 -0.64 6.39 -18.55
C LEU A 76 -1.86 7.15 -19.12
N LEU A 77 -2.85 7.49 -18.29
CA LEU A 77 -4.05 8.20 -18.71
C LEU A 77 -3.79 9.69 -18.96
N SER A 78 -4.54 10.27 -19.89
CA SER A 78 -4.66 11.71 -20.01
C SER A 78 -5.49 12.30 -18.86
N GLU A 79 -5.32 13.59 -18.56
CA GLU A 79 -6.10 14.29 -17.52
C GLU A 79 -7.62 14.13 -17.71
N SER A 80 -8.10 14.12 -18.97
CA SER A 80 -9.52 13.94 -19.27
C SER A 80 -10.03 12.53 -18.95
N GLU A 81 -9.18 11.51 -19.10
CA GLU A 81 -9.51 10.14 -18.75
C GLU A 81 -9.45 9.94 -17.24
N ARG A 82 -8.44 10.52 -16.55
CA ARG A 82 -8.37 10.51 -15.08
C ARG A 82 -9.59 11.15 -14.43
N LYS A 83 -10.14 12.23 -14.98
CA LYS A 83 -11.41 12.80 -14.49
C LYS A 83 -12.57 11.82 -14.53
N SER A 84 -12.60 10.93 -15.51
CA SER A 84 -13.61 9.86 -15.55
C SER A 84 -13.34 8.80 -14.46
N TRP A 85 -12.07 8.53 -14.17
CA TRP A 85 -11.68 7.61 -13.11
C TRP A 85 -12.06 8.16 -11.73
N TYR A 86 -11.76 9.43 -11.43
CA TYR A 86 -12.16 10.06 -10.16
C TYR A 86 -13.68 9.98 -9.91
N GLN A 87 -14.50 10.04 -10.97
CA GLN A 87 -15.95 9.86 -10.87
C GLN A 87 -16.38 8.39 -10.74
N MET A 88 -15.54 7.47 -11.16
CA MET A 88 -15.82 6.04 -11.16
C MET A 88 -15.41 5.38 -9.86
N PHE A 89 -14.20 5.68 -9.38
CA PHE A 89 -13.68 5.23 -8.11
C PHE A 89 -14.10 6.17 -6.98
N GLY A 90 -14.30 5.64 -5.78
CA GLY A 90 -14.50 6.46 -4.58
C GLY A 90 -13.16 7.03 -4.08
N PRO A 91 -13.20 8.00 -3.15
CA PRO A 91 -11.98 8.61 -2.59
C PRO A 91 -11.06 7.58 -1.92
N GLU A 92 -11.59 6.55 -1.27
CA GLU A 92 -10.86 5.44 -0.67
C GLU A 92 -10.02 4.67 -1.72
N GLN A 93 -10.64 4.25 -2.83
CA GLN A 93 -9.94 3.54 -3.91
C GLN A 93 -8.90 4.42 -4.63
N ILE A 94 -9.17 5.73 -4.73
CA ILE A 94 -8.18 6.68 -5.28
C ILE A 94 -7.00 6.83 -4.32
N ALA A 95 -7.21 6.86 -3.01
CA ALA A 95 -6.15 6.89 -2.02
C ALA A 95 -5.26 5.63 -2.12
N GLU A 96 -5.86 4.44 -2.21
CA GLU A 96 -5.14 3.17 -2.44
C GLU A 96 -4.30 3.20 -3.72
N ILE A 97 -4.83 3.75 -4.82
CA ILE A 97 -4.06 3.90 -6.07
C ILE A 97 -2.89 4.86 -5.86
N PHE A 98 -3.11 5.96 -5.15
CA PHE A 98 -2.10 6.99 -4.91
C PHE A 98 -0.94 6.53 -4.03
N SER A 99 -1.15 5.57 -3.12
CA SER A 99 -0.09 4.93 -2.33
C SER A 99 0.97 4.20 -3.19
N TYR A 100 0.66 3.91 -4.46
CA TYR A 100 1.59 3.28 -5.41
C TYR A 100 2.16 4.26 -6.44
N ILE A 101 1.91 5.57 -6.31
CA ILE A 101 2.39 6.63 -7.21
C ILE A 101 3.46 7.45 -6.47
N ASP A 102 4.61 7.67 -7.11
CA ASP A 102 5.72 8.39 -6.49
C ASP A 102 5.39 9.87 -6.18
N ASP A 103 4.65 10.57 -7.08
CA ASP A 103 4.31 12.00 -6.97
C ASP A 103 2.79 12.23 -7.07
N PRO A 104 1.96 11.82 -6.08
CA PRO A 104 0.50 11.90 -6.15
C PRO A 104 -0.04 13.34 -6.03
N ASP A 105 0.74 14.31 -5.54
CA ASP A 105 0.39 15.72 -5.37
C ASP A 105 -0.06 16.36 -6.68
N SER A 106 0.55 16.00 -7.80
CA SER A 106 0.21 16.50 -9.13
C SER A 106 -1.21 16.08 -9.56
N TYR A 107 -1.61 14.87 -9.19
CA TYR A 107 -2.94 14.32 -9.48
C TYR A 107 -4.00 14.82 -8.51
N LEU A 108 -3.67 15.01 -7.24
CA LEU A 108 -4.56 15.65 -6.28
C LEU A 108 -4.95 17.07 -6.69
N LYS A 109 -4.05 17.81 -7.33
CA LYS A 109 -4.31 19.15 -7.87
C LYS A 109 -5.34 19.17 -9.02
N GLU A 110 -5.62 18.02 -9.64
CA GLU A 110 -6.68 17.88 -10.66
C GLU A 110 -8.09 17.83 -10.04
N LEU A 111 -8.19 17.55 -8.73
CA LEU A 111 -9.44 17.42 -7.99
C LEU A 111 -9.88 18.75 -7.37
N PRO A 112 -11.19 18.98 -7.18
CA PRO A 112 -11.67 20.02 -6.27
C PRO A 112 -11.12 19.81 -4.85
N LEU A 113 -10.85 20.90 -4.12
CA LEU A 113 -10.22 20.84 -2.80
C LEU A 113 -10.95 19.93 -1.79
N ASP A 114 -12.28 19.90 -1.84
CA ASP A 114 -13.10 19.05 -0.97
C ASP A 114 -13.02 17.56 -1.32
N GLU A 115 -12.81 17.23 -2.58
CA GLU A 115 -12.58 15.86 -3.04
C GLU A 115 -11.14 15.44 -2.75
N ALA A 116 -10.16 16.30 -2.99
CA ALA A 116 -8.76 16.06 -2.66
C ALA A 116 -8.57 15.80 -1.14
N ALA A 117 -9.23 16.59 -0.29
CA ALA A 117 -9.20 16.39 1.16
C ALA A 117 -9.80 15.04 1.58
N LYS A 118 -10.86 14.56 0.90
CA LYS A 118 -11.40 13.22 1.16
C LYS A 118 -10.43 12.13 0.76
N VAL A 119 -9.73 12.26 -0.36
CA VAL A 119 -8.70 11.29 -0.77
C VAL A 119 -7.59 11.26 0.28
N LEU A 120 -7.07 12.42 0.69
CA LEU A 120 -6.05 12.52 1.75
C LEU A 120 -6.51 11.90 3.09
N SER A 121 -7.80 11.97 3.42
CA SER A 121 -8.34 11.35 4.64
C SER A 121 -8.35 9.83 4.61
N PHE A 122 -8.23 9.21 3.43
CA PHE A 122 -8.11 7.76 3.27
C PHE A 122 -6.67 7.28 3.02
N MET A 123 -5.72 8.20 2.84
CA MET A 123 -4.30 7.86 2.72
C MET A 123 -3.71 7.57 4.11
N ASP A 124 -2.66 6.77 4.14
CA ASP A 124 -1.84 6.65 5.35
C ASP A 124 -1.29 8.02 5.76
N SER A 125 -1.19 8.26 7.05
CA SER A 125 -0.86 9.60 7.57
C SER A 125 0.50 10.11 7.12
N ASP A 126 1.49 9.23 6.96
CA ASP A 126 2.81 9.54 6.42
C ASP A 126 2.77 9.84 4.92
N ASP A 127 2.07 9.05 4.11
CA ASP A 127 1.87 9.29 2.67
C ASP A 127 1.11 10.60 2.42
N ALA A 128 0.09 10.89 3.24
CA ALA A 128 -0.66 12.14 3.16
C ALA A 128 0.22 13.36 3.51
N VAL A 129 1.11 13.23 4.50
CA VAL A 129 2.06 14.29 4.87
C VAL A 129 3.08 14.50 3.77
N ASP A 130 3.72 13.44 3.27
CA ASP A 130 4.69 13.53 2.19
C ASP A 130 4.05 14.19 0.93
N THR A 131 2.80 13.83 0.62
CA THR A 131 2.04 14.46 -0.47
C THR A 131 1.75 15.94 -0.23
N LEU A 132 1.42 16.33 1.01
CA LEU A 132 1.14 17.72 1.39
C LEU A 132 2.40 18.58 1.39
N ASP A 133 3.56 18.03 1.73
CA ASP A 133 4.84 18.74 1.77
C ASP A 133 5.34 19.14 0.36
N GLU A 134 4.92 18.42 -0.69
CA GLU A 134 5.18 18.77 -2.09
C GLU A 134 4.23 19.89 -2.62
N MET A 135 3.30 20.38 -1.79
CA MET A 135 2.36 21.44 -2.17
C MET A 135 2.80 22.81 -1.64
N ASP A 136 2.27 23.88 -2.26
CA ASP A 136 2.43 25.21 -1.69
C ASP A 136 1.67 25.35 -0.36
N HIS A 137 2.24 26.09 0.58
CA HIS A 137 1.72 26.25 1.95
C HIS A 137 0.25 26.70 2.00
N SER A 138 -0.20 27.57 1.07
CA SER A 138 -1.61 28.01 1.04
C SER A 138 -2.57 26.89 0.64
N THR A 139 -2.16 25.97 -0.22
CA THR A 139 -2.95 24.80 -0.63
C THR A 139 -2.95 23.77 0.50
N GLN A 140 -1.77 23.50 1.09
CA GLN A 140 -1.63 22.63 2.26
C GLN A 140 -2.55 23.04 3.41
N GLU A 141 -2.52 24.32 3.84
CA GLU A 141 -3.39 24.82 4.92
C GLU A 141 -4.89 24.63 4.62
N LYS A 142 -5.31 24.83 3.38
CA LYS A 142 -6.72 24.65 2.98
C LYS A 142 -7.12 23.17 3.04
N LEU A 143 -6.28 22.28 2.51
CA LEU A 143 -6.54 20.84 2.51
C LEU A 143 -6.60 20.31 3.95
N VAL A 144 -5.59 20.63 4.77
CA VAL A 144 -5.55 20.24 6.20
C VAL A 144 -6.76 20.77 6.98
N GLY A 145 -7.30 21.95 6.59
CA GLY A 145 -8.51 22.52 7.18
C GLY A 145 -9.81 21.81 6.77
N LEU A 146 -9.80 21.02 5.70
CA LEU A 146 -10.93 20.27 5.15
C LEU A 146 -10.92 18.78 5.54
N LEU A 147 -9.81 18.26 6.11
CA LEU A 147 -9.73 16.89 6.58
C LEU A 147 -10.78 16.63 7.68
N ASP A 148 -11.25 15.39 7.77
CA ASP A 148 -12.09 14.96 8.89
C ASP A 148 -11.35 15.04 10.25
N GLU A 149 -12.07 14.84 11.34
CA GLU A 149 -11.50 15.04 12.69
C GLU A 149 -10.45 13.98 13.04
N GLU A 150 -10.62 12.75 12.58
CA GLU A 150 -9.75 11.61 12.89
C GLU A 150 -8.45 11.66 12.06
N SER A 151 -8.55 11.59 10.75
CA SER A 151 -7.38 11.66 9.83
C SER A 151 -6.64 13.00 9.96
N GLY A 152 -7.39 14.09 10.12
CA GLY A 152 -6.80 15.42 10.31
C GLY A 152 -6.03 15.58 11.63
N HIS A 153 -6.30 14.76 12.66
CA HIS A 153 -5.54 14.77 13.89
C HIS A 153 -4.13 14.23 13.69
N ASP A 154 -4.01 13.06 13.08
CA ASP A 154 -2.73 12.37 12.87
C ASP A 154 -1.84 13.14 11.88
N ILE A 155 -2.40 13.58 10.76
CA ILE A 155 -1.69 14.40 9.78
C ILE A 155 -1.17 15.70 10.42
N LYS A 156 -1.99 16.43 11.18
CA LYS A 156 -1.56 17.65 11.89
C LYS A 156 -0.51 17.37 12.95
N MET A 157 -0.59 16.24 13.62
CA MET A 157 0.41 15.82 14.59
C MET A 157 1.77 15.63 13.92
N ILE A 158 1.83 14.91 12.80
CA ILE A 158 3.08 14.68 12.04
C ILE A 158 3.61 16.01 11.48
N LEU A 159 2.76 16.83 10.85
CA LEU A 159 3.11 18.16 10.32
C LEU A 159 3.56 19.16 11.40
N SER A 160 3.34 18.88 12.68
CA SER A 160 3.80 19.75 13.78
C SER A 160 5.29 19.58 14.12
N TYR A 161 5.94 18.55 13.59
CA TYR A 161 7.37 18.29 13.76
C TYR A 161 8.18 18.97 12.66
N GLU A 162 9.40 19.39 12.97
CA GLU A 162 10.35 19.88 11.98
C GLU A 162 10.92 18.70 11.16
N ASP A 163 11.35 18.95 9.92
CA ASP A 163 11.82 17.89 8.98
C ASP A 163 12.98 17.04 9.52
N ASP A 164 13.79 17.57 10.43
CA ASP A 164 14.92 16.89 11.08
C ASP A 164 14.53 16.19 12.40
N GLU A 165 13.29 16.29 12.83
CA GLU A 165 12.76 15.58 13.98
C GLU A 165 12.26 14.18 13.61
N MET A 166 12.42 13.20 14.53
CA MET A 166 11.94 11.84 14.32
C MET A 166 10.42 11.77 14.13
N GLY A 167 9.68 12.70 14.73
CA GLY A 167 8.23 12.79 14.63
C GLY A 167 7.72 13.05 13.20
N SER A 168 8.51 13.76 12.37
CA SER A 168 8.15 14.00 10.96
C SER A 168 8.23 12.75 10.08
N LYS A 169 8.81 11.67 10.59
CA LYS A 169 8.98 10.37 9.88
C LYS A 169 8.17 9.25 10.55
N MET A 170 7.17 9.61 11.35
CA MET A 170 6.27 8.64 11.97
C MET A 170 5.17 8.25 10.99
N THR A 171 4.66 7.03 11.19
CA THR A 171 3.39 6.57 10.63
C THR A 171 2.46 6.16 11.76
N THR A 172 1.16 6.25 11.56
CA THR A 172 0.13 5.66 12.44
C THR A 172 -0.36 4.31 11.92
N ASN A 173 0.11 3.89 10.75
CA ASN A 173 -0.23 2.62 10.11
C ASN A 173 0.58 1.46 10.69
N PHE A 174 0.17 0.96 11.86
CA PHE A 174 0.79 -0.19 12.52
C PHE A 174 -0.16 -0.91 13.47
N ILE A 175 0.10 -2.19 13.73
CA ILE A 175 -0.69 -3.04 14.64
C ILE A 175 -0.23 -2.83 16.09
N VAL A 176 -1.19 -2.54 16.97
CA VAL A 176 -0.98 -2.39 18.43
C VAL A 176 -1.84 -3.38 19.20
N ILE A 177 -1.23 -4.14 20.10
CA ILE A 177 -1.91 -5.13 20.94
C ILE A 177 -1.43 -5.00 22.40
N HIS A 178 -2.32 -5.23 23.37
CA HIS A 178 -1.97 -5.21 24.78
C HIS A 178 -1.38 -6.53 25.27
N ASN A 179 -0.38 -6.48 26.14
CA ASN A 179 0.40 -7.63 26.65
C ASN A 179 -0.41 -8.60 27.54
N ASN A 180 -1.54 -8.17 28.08
CA ASN A 180 -2.39 -8.97 28.98
C ASN A 180 -3.34 -9.93 28.26
N LEU A 181 -3.26 -10.03 26.95
CA LEU A 181 -4.08 -10.92 26.13
C LEU A 181 -3.43 -12.29 25.95
N THR A 182 -4.26 -13.32 25.74
CA THR A 182 -3.78 -14.61 25.21
C THR A 182 -3.47 -14.44 23.70
N ILE A 183 -2.61 -15.32 23.17
CA ILE A 183 -2.28 -15.34 21.73
C ILE A 183 -3.53 -15.43 20.86
N ARG A 184 -4.53 -16.22 21.25
CA ARG A 184 -5.81 -16.31 20.55
C ARG A 184 -6.56 -14.97 20.50
N GLN A 185 -6.52 -14.18 21.58
CA GLN A 185 -7.15 -12.86 21.63
C GLN A 185 -6.36 -11.86 20.82
N ALA A 186 -5.03 -11.87 20.96
CA ALA A 186 -4.11 -11.03 20.18
C ALA A 186 -4.29 -11.23 18.68
N MET A 187 -4.41 -12.48 18.22
CA MET A 187 -4.70 -12.78 16.81
C MET A 187 -6.05 -12.23 16.32
N ARG A 188 -7.06 -12.16 17.17
CA ARG A 188 -8.34 -11.56 16.80
C ARG A 188 -8.24 -10.05 16.66
N GLU A 189 -7.55 -9.39 17.58
CA GLU A 189 -7.29 -7.94 17.50
C GLU A 189 -6.44 -7.60 16.28
N LEU A 190 -5.40 -8.39 15.99
CA LEU A 190 -4.61 -8.23 14.78
C LEU A 190 -5.49 -8.30 13.52
N VAL A 191 -6.34 -9.32 13.40
CA VAL A 191 -7.21 -9.49 12.23
C VAL A 191 -8.20 -8.33 12.08
N GLN A 192 -8.66 -7.73 13.18
CA GLN A 192 -9.54 -6.57 13.15
C GLN A 192 -8.79 -5.32 12.63
N GLN A 193 -7.54 -5.12 13.07
CA GLN A 193 -6.73 -3.98 12.67
C GLN A 193 -6.10 -4.15 11.27
N ALA A 194 -5.83 -5.39 10.85
CA ALA A 194 -5.17 -5.68 9.57
C ALA A 194 -5.99 -5.32 8.31
N GLY A 195 -7.27 -4.99 8.47
CA GLY A 195 -8.10 -4.47 7.38
C GLY A 195 -7.88 -2.98 7.11
N GLU A 196 -7.26 -2.26 8.06
CA GLU A 196 -7.04 -0.81 8.03
C GLU A 196 -5.55 -0.45 8.11
N ASN A 197 -4.66 -1.44 8.20
CA ASN A 197 -3.23 -1.24 8.36
C ASN A 197 -2.44 -2.19 7.46
N ASP A 198 -1.54 -1.66 6.66
CA ASP A 198 -0.66 -2.42 5.76
C ASP A 198 0.58 -2.96 6.47
N ASN A 199 1.06 -2.26 7.51
CA ASN A 199 2.24 -2.63 8.29
C ASN A 199 1.95 -3.69 9.36
N ILE A 200 1.56 -4.90 8.92
CA ILE A 200 1.21 -6.02 9.81
C ILE A 200 2.38 -6.93 10.18
N SER A 201 3.55 -6.75 9.57
CA SER A 201 4.71 -7.63 9.78
C SER A 201 5.30 -7.53 11.19
N THR A 202 5.21 -6.36 11.80
CA THR A 202 5.61 -6.09 13.17
C THR A 202 4.39 -5.70 14.00
N VAL A 203 4.22 -6.39 15.11
CA VAL A 203 3.16 -6.12 16.09
C VAL A 203 3.77 -5.39 17.28
N TYR A 204 3.32 -4.18 17.56
CA TYR A 204 3.73 -3.43 18.74
C TYR A 204 2.86 -3.79 19.94
N VAL A 205 3.49 -3.95 21.08
CA VAL A 205 2.80 -4.40 22.29
C VAL A 205 2.90 -3.34 23.38
N LEU A 206 1.74 -3.00 23.95
CA LEU A 206 1.60 -2.04 25.03
C LEU A 206 1.30 -2.75 26.36
N ASP A 207 1.67 -2.10 27.45
CA ASP A 207 1.23 -2.49 28.80
C ASP A 207 -0.17 -1.95 29.11
N GLU A 208 -0.68 -2.24 30.31
CA GLU A 208 -2.00 -1.78 30.78
C GLU A 208 -2.14 -0.24 30.92
N ASN A 209 -1.06 0.50 30.79
CA ASN A 209 -1.01 1.97 30.87
C ASN A 209 -0.68 2.61 29.50
N ASP A 210 -0.88 1.89 28.41
CA ASP A 210 -0.59 2.31 27.03
C ASP A 210 0.88 2.69 26.80
N ARG A 211 1.81 2.06 27.55
CA ARG A 211 3.24 2.26 27.36
C ARG A 211 3.82 1.13 26.55
N SER A 212 4.81 1.44 25.73
CA SER A 212 5.54 0.44 24.95
C SER A 212 6.10 -0.64 25.86
N TYR A 213 5.64 -1.88 25.68
CA TYR A 213 6.11 -3.08 26.34
C TYR A 213 7.16 -3.79 25.50
N GLY A 214 6.95 -3.89 24.20
CA GLY A 214 7.85 -4.50 23.25
C GLY A 214 7.29 -4.52 21.82
N ALA A 215 7.95 -5.26 20.97
CA ALA A 215 7.48 -5.55 19.61
C ALA A 215 7.87 -6.98 19.24
N MET A 216 7.09 -7.60 18.35
CA MET A 216 7.35 -8.96 17.87
C MET A 216 6.99 -9.08 16.39
N ASP A 217 7.62 -10.04 15.72
CA ASP A 217 7.23 -10.36 14.34
C ASP A 217 5.88 -11.10 14.32
N LEU A 218 5.03 -10.77 13.36
CA LEU A 218 3.77 -11.49 13.12
C LEU A 218 3.98 -13.02 13.04
N LYS A 219 5.11 -13.45 12.50
CA LYS A 219 5.48 -14.87 12.43
C LYS A 219 5.53 -15.51 13.82
N ASP A 220 6.08 -14.81 14.81
CA ASP A 220 6.22 -15.36 16.18
C ASP A 220 4.85 -15.47 16.86
N LEU A 221 3.96 -14.52 16.60
CA LEU A 221 2.56 -14.57 17.05
C LEU A 221 1.82 -15.78 16.41
N ILE A 222 2.04 -16.04 15.10
CA ILE A 222 1.39 -17.15 14.36
C ILE A 222 1.84 -18.52 14.89
N VAL A 223 3.12 -18.68 15.28
CA VAL A 223 3.66 -19.97 15.72
C VAL A 223 3.50 -20.23 17.20
N ALA A 224 3.13 -19.21 17.98
CA ALA A 224 2.90 -19.33 19.42
C ALA A 224 1.68 -20.19 19.77
N SER A 225 1.68 -20.76 20.97
CA SER A 225 0.55 -21.53 21.48
C SER A 225 -0.63 -20.60 21.79
N GLN A 226 -1.81 -20.94 21.32
CA GLN A 226 -3.02 -20.10 21.43
C GLN A 226 -3.42 -19.77 22.88
N GLU A 227 -3.02 -20.60 23.84
CA GLU A 227 -3.37 -20.43 25.26
C GLU A 227 -2.27 -19.68 26.05
N ASP A 228 -1.11 -19.42 25.45
CA ASP A 228 -0.04 -18.67 26.09
C ASP A 228 -0.44 -17.16 26.18
N ASN A 229 0.13 -16.46 27.15
CA ASN A 229 -0.04 -15.02 27.27
C ASN A 229 0.97 -14.30 26.34
N LEU A 230 0.51 -13.26 25.68
CA LEU A 230 1.34 -12.44 24.79
C LEU A 230 2.56 -11.88 25.53
N GLY A 231 2.37 -11.35 26.73
CA GLY A 231 3.45 -10.77 27.54
C GLY A 231 4.54 -11.75 27.98
N ASP A 232 4.30 -13.06 27.89
CA ASP A 232 5.28 -14.08 28.30
C ASP A 232 6.23 -14.47 27.15
N ILE A 233 5.93 -14.07 25.92
CA ILE A 233 6.68 -14.46 24.70
C ILE A 233 7.44 -13.29 24.03
N ILE A 234 7.34 -12.07 24.60
CA ILE A 234 8.03 -10.86 24.12
C ILE A 234 9.37 -10.64 24.78
#